data_fbf615a5628a51887e6a857ee25c13c9
#
_entry.id   fbf615a5628a51887e6a857ee25c13c9
#
_cell.length_a   1.000
_cell.length_b   1.000
_cell.length_c   1.000
_cell.angle_alpha   90.00
_cell.angle_beta   90.00
_cell.angle_gamma   90.00
#
_symmetry.space_group_name_H-M   'P 1'
#
loop_
_entity.id
_entity.type
_entity.pdbx_description
1 polymer ?
#
loop_
_entity_poly.entity_id
_entity_poly.type
_entity_poly.pdbx_seq_one_letter_code
_entity_poly.pdbx_strand_id
1 'polypeptide(L)'
;MKWEIVIGLEVHTQLSTSTKIFSGASTAFGAEPNTQADAVSIALPGVLPVLNKGAVERAIKFGLAVGAHIAPRSVFARKNYFYPDLPKGYQISQMDMPVVGTGALTIQVEPLSGNAQTPSTGSGQAYEKVVRITRAHLEEDAGKSVHGASQGLTGIDLNRAGTPLLEIVSEPDMSSAAEAVAYAKALHSLVRWIGICDGNMQEGSFRCDVNVSVRKPGEALGTRREIKNLNSFKFMQQAIDYEVQWQIDTLESGGKIQQATILFNPDTGETRAMRSKEDAHDYRYFPDPDLLPLDITPAMIEAVQATMPELPTTKRERYTNGFGLSAYDANSLTSSREMAEFFDASVSMIGAAQAKLAANWLIGEVSAQLNRDGLDIAQCPINAQQFGGMLARIADGTISNSGAKEVFRTLWAEGGEADAIIEAKGLKQVSDSGAIEQIVAEVIAANAEKVAEYRGGKDKLFGFFVGAAMKASQGKANPAQLNEVLKQKLAG
;
A
#
# COMPACT_ATOMS: atom_id res chain seq x y z
N MET A 1 8.94 34.01 13.69
CA MET A 1 8.35 34.43 12.38
C MET A 1 7.78 33.19 11.70
N LYS A 2 6.69 33.32 10.90
CA LYS A 2 6.13 32.16 10.21
C LYS A 2 6.97 31.82 8.97
N TRP A 3 7.42 30.56 8.83
CA TRP A 3 8.07 30.05 7.65
C TRP A 3 7.13 29.17 6.85
N GLU A 4 7.26 29.14 5.54
CA GLU A 4 6.63 28.19 4.63
C GLU A 4 7.64 27.13 4.23
N ILE A 5 7.25 25.88 4.39
CA ILE A 5 8.03 24.71 3.98
C ILE A 5 7.58 24.35 2.57
N VAL A 6 8.54 24.05 1.69
CA VAL A 6 8.28 23.66 0.30
C VAL A 6 9.04 22.37 0.02
N ILE A 7 8.28 21.32 -0.32
CA ILE A 7 8.81 19.98 -0.50
C ILE A 7 8.34 19.41 -1.84
N GLY A 8 9.29 18.84 -2.59
CA GLY A 8 9.04 17.99 -3.75
C GLY A 8 9.76 16.65 -3.59
N LEU A 9 9.22 15.61 -4.19
CA LEU A 9 9.79 14.26 -4.18
C LEU A 9 10.19 13.81 -5.57
N GLU A 10 11.32 13.11 -5.64
CA GLU A 10 11.74 12.28 -6.76
C GLU A 10 11.69 10.82 -6.30
N VAL A 11 10.85 10.02 -6.95
CA VAL A 11 10.62 8.63 -6.55
C VAL A 11 11.03 7.70 -7.68
N HIS A 12 11.96 6.81 -7.39
CA HIS A 12 12.44 5.79 -8.33
C HIS A 12 11.79 4.45 -8.01
N THR A 13 11.12 3.88 -9.00
CA THR A 13 10.49 2.56 -8.89
C THR A 13 11.10 1.59 -9.89
N GLN A 14 11.69 0.49 -9.41
CA GLN A 14 12.12 -0.59 -10.28
C GLN A 14 10.89 -1.31 -10.83
N LEU A 15 10.80 -1.39 -12.15
CA LEU A 15 9.65 -2.00 -12.80
C LEU A 15 9.74 -3.53 -12.77
N SER A 16 8.62 -4.16 -12.49
CA SER A 16 8.46 -5.62 -12.33
C SER A 16 8.55 -6.41 -13.64
N THR A 17 9.53 -6.08 -14.50
CA THR A 17 9.83 -6.85 -15.72
C THR A 17 10.74 -8.02 -15.39
N SER A 18 10.66 -9.10 -16.16
CA SER A 18 11.57 -10.26 -16.00
C SER A 18 12.95 -10.02 -16.60
N THR A 19 13.08 -9.03 -17.48
CA THR A 19 14.32 -8.66 -18.16
C THR A 19 14.61 -7.18 -18.04
N LYS A 20 15.86 -6.79 -18.26
CA LYS A 20 16.34 -5.41 -18.22
C LYS A 20 15.67 -4.53 -19.26
N ILE A 21 15.81 -3.20 -19.12
CA ILE A 21 15.14 -2.24 -20.02
C ILE A 21 15.66 -2.29 -21.45
N PHE A 22 16.94 -2.59 -21.63
CA PHE A 22 17.60 -2.57 -22.95
C PHE A 22 18.29 -3.89 -23.34
N SER A 23 18.08 -4.95 -22.56
CA SER A 23 18.66 -6.27 -22.82
C SER A 23 17.81 -7.41 -22.27
N GLY A 24 18.18 -8.65 -22.64
CA GLY A 24 17.49 -9.85 -22.18
C GLY A 24 17.97 -10.41 -20.83
N ALA A 25 18.93 -9.76 -20.16
CA ALA A 25 19.40 -10.24 -18.86
C ALA A 25 18.31 -10.13 -17.79
N SER A 26 18.36 -11.04 -16.82
CA SER A 26 17.36 -11.11 -15.74
C SER A 26 17.42 -9.91 -14.81
N THR A 27 16.28 -9.55 -14.25
CA THR A 27 16.13 -8.55 -13.18
C THR A 27 15.88 -9.16 -11.81
N ALA A 28 15.94 -10.49 -11.67
CA ALA A 28 15.66 -11.17 -10.40
C ALA A 28 16.65 -10.72 -9.31
N PHE A 29 16.12 -10.41 -8.13
CA PHE A 29 16.93 -10.02 -6.97
C PHE A 29 17.63 -11.22 -6.33
N GLY A 30 18.81 -10.99 -5.72
CA GLY A 30 19.52 -11.97 -4.89
C GLY A 30 20.42 -12.96 -5.64
N ALA A 31 20.65 -12.76 -6.95
CA ALA A 31 21.63 -13.56 -7.68
C ALA A 31 23.08 -13.21 -7.29
N GLU A 32 24.01 -14.16 -7.46
CA GLU A 32 25.42 -13.93 -7.24
C GLU A 32 25.92 -12.72 -8.08
N PRO A 33 26.84 -11.90 -7.55
CA PRO A 33 27.32 -10.70 -8.22
C PRO A 33 27.78 -10.96 -9.67
N ASN A 34 27.35 -10.08 -10.57
CA ASN A 34 27.71 -10.11 -12.00
C ASN A 34 27.24 -11.33 -12.80
N THR A 35 26.32 -12.16 -12.27
CA THR A 35 25.76 -13.30 -13.01
C THR A 35 24.59 -12.93 -13.92
N GLN A 36 24.03 -11.72 -13.75
CA GLN A 36 22.96 -11.15 -14.57
C GLN A 36 23.42 -9.92 -15.36
N ALA A 37 24.73 -9.77 -15.59
CA ALA A 37 25.32 -8.72 -16.38
C ALA A 37 25.71 -9.28 -17.76
N ASP A 38 25.00 -8.83 -18.79
CA ASP A 38 25.27 -9.19 -20.19
C ASP A 38 26.16 -8.15 -20.89
N ALA A 39 26.43 -8.37 -22.17
CA ALA A 39 27.28 -7.50 -22.98
C ALA A 39 26.79 -6.03 -23.01
N VAL A 40 25.48 -5.79 -22.99
CA VAL A 40 24.90 -4.44 -22.92
C VAL A 40 25.14 -3.83 -21.54
N SER A 41 24.90 -4.60 -20.48
CA SER A 41 25.09 -4.16 -19.08
C SER A 41 26.52 -3.73 -18.79
N ILE A 42 27.52 -4.43 -19.37
CA ILE A 42 28.95 -4.14 -19.18
C ILE A 42 29.54 -3.22 -20.25
N ALA A 43 28.70 -2.69 -21.13
CA ALA A 43 29.09 -1.73 -22.17
C ALA A 43 30.17 -2.25 -23.14
N LEU A 44 30.07 -3.48 -23.59
CA LEU A 44 31.02 -3.99 -24.58
C LEU A 44 30.90 -3.21 -25.91
N PRO A 45 32.01 -2.98 -26.62
CA PRO A 45 31.99 -2.30 -27.91
C PRO A 45 31.08 -3.00 -28.94
N GLY A 46 30.23 -2.23 -29.62
CA GLY A 46 29.34 -2.72 -30.69
C GLY A 46 28.01 -3.29 -30.21
N VAL A 47 27.71 -3.28 -28.91
CA VAL A 47 26.38 -3.65 -28.42
C VAL A 47 25.36 -2.55 -28.68
N LEU A 48 24.11 -2.93 -28.94
CA LEU A 48 23.00 -2.00 -29.16
C LEU A 48 21.88 -2.28 -28.15
N PRO A 49 21.28 -1.23 -27.57
CA PRO A 49 20.13 -1.36 -26.67
C PRO A 49 18.87 -1.79 -27.44
N VAL A 50 18.05 -2.65 -26.84
CA VAL A 50 16.74 -3.02 -27.38
C VAL A 50 15.68 -2.78 -26.31
N LEU A 51 14.76 -1.86 -26.57
CA LEU A 51 13.76 -1.42 -25.60
C LEU A 51 12.78 -2.53 -25.20
N ASN A 52 12.65 -2.74 -23.89
CA ASN A 52 11.69 -3.67 -23.29
C ASN A 52 10.27 -3.11 -23.35
N LYS A 53 9.40 -3.74 -24.14
CA LYS A 53 7.98 -3.39 -24.25
C LYS A 53 7.27 -3.38 -22.90
N GLY A 54 7.57 -4.34 -22.01
CA GLY A 54 6.96 -4.42 -20.68
C GLY A 54 7.28 -3.22 -19.77
N ALA A 55 8.43 -2.56 -19.95
CA ALA A 55 8.75 -1.34 -19.23
C ALA A 55 7.86 -0.17 -19.69
N VAL A 56 7.64 -0.06 -21.01
CA VAL A 56 6.74 0.96 -21.60
C VAL A 56 5.30 0.75 -21.12
N GLU A 57 4.81 -0.47 -21.14
CA GLU A 57 3.45 -0.81 -20.67
C GLU A 57 3.25 -0.45 -19.19
N ARG A 58 4.25 -0.64 -18.34
CA ARG A 58 4.21 -0.26 -16.92
C ARG A 58 4.22 1.25 -16.72
N ALA A 59 4.98 1.99 -17.52
CA ALA A 59 4.96 3.45 -17.50
C ALA A 59 3.57 3.98 -17.92
N ILE A 60 2.97 3.42 -18.98
CA ILE A 60 1.60 3.76 -19.40
C ILE A 60 0.59 3.44 -18.29
N LYS A 61 0.68 2.27 -17.63
CA LYS A 61 -0.18 1.92 -16.48
C LYS A 61 -0.11 2.97 -15.37
N PHE A 62 1.10 3.41 -15.04
CA PHE A 62 1.28 4.46 -14.05
C PHE A 62 0.60 5.76 -14.47
N GLY A 63 0.84 6.20 -15.71
CA GLY A 63 0.24 7.42 -16.23
C GLY A 63 -1.29 7.38 -16.22
N LEU A 64 -1.91 6.25 -16.61
CA LEU A 64 -3.35 6.05 -16.53
C LEU A 64 -3.85 6.10 -15.07
N ALA A 65 -3.11 5.52 -14.13
CA ALA A 65 -3.51 5.47 -12.72
C ALA A 65 -3.51 6.85 -12.03
N VAL A 66 -2.67 7.78 -12.48
CA VAL A 66 -2.60 9.16 -11.94
C VAL A 66 -3.27 10.20 -12.85
N GLY A 67 -4.05 9.75 -13.84
CA GLY A 67 -4.74 10.63 -14.77
C GLY A 67 -3.80 11.52 -15.61
N ALA A 68 -2.57 11.05 -15.86
CA ALA A 68 -1.56 11.82 -16.56
C ALA A 68 -1.74 11.75 -18.08
N HIS A 69 -1.22 12.75 -18.76
CA HIS A 69 -1.07 12.72 -20.21
C HIS A 69 -0.02 11.68 -20.61
N ILE A 70 -0.38 10.75 -21.47
CA ILE A 70 0.56 9.82 -22.11
C ILE A 70 1.05 10.44 -23.41
N ALA A 71 2.36 10.65 -23.53
CA ALA A 71 2.96 11.25 -24.71
C ALA A 71 2.82 10.31 -25.92
N PRO A 72 2.27 10.79 -27.07
CA PRO A 72 2.16 9.95 -28.26
C PRO A 72 3.52 9.61 -28.87
N ARG A 73 4.55 10.39 -28.54
CA ARG A 73 5.94 10.18 -28.94
C ARG A 73 6.86 10.49 -27.78
N SER A 74 7.82 9.62 -27.53
CA SER A 74 8.81 9.76 -26.47
C SER A 74 10.22 9.49 -27.03
N VAL A 75 11.23 10.09 -26.41
CA VAL A 75 12.62 9.99 -26.86
C VAL A 75 13.51 9.64 -25.67
N PHE A 76 14.36 8.63 -25.85
CA PHE A 76 15.44 8.34 -24.92
C PHE A 76 16.65 9.23 -25.20
N ALA A 77 17.28 9.68 -24.15
CA ALA A 77 18.46 10.53 -24.18
C ALA A 77 19.57 9.92 -23.31
N ARG A 78 20.82 10.29 -23.61
CA ARG A 78 21.98 9.96 -22.79
C ARG A 78 22.19 11.03 -21.77
N LYS A 79 22.15 10.64 -20.48
CA LYS A 79 22.52 11.44 -19.32
C LYS A 79 23.98 11.10 -18.97
N ASN A 80 24.92 12.01 -19.30
CA ASN A 80 26.34 11.70 -19.23
C ASN A 80 26.89 11.99 -17.83
N TYR A 81 27.42 10.98 -17.15
CA TYR A 81 28.18 11.07 -15.91
C TYR A 81 28.99 9.80 -15.67
N PHE A 82 30.03 9.87 -14.85
CA PHE A 82 30.96 8.77 -14.66
C PHE A 82 30.90 8.23 -13.23
N TYR A 83 30.54 6.97 -13.13
CA TYR A 83 30.63 6.18 -11.89
C TYR A 83 31.14 4.78 -12.21
N PRO A 84 31.87 4.12 -11.28
CA PRO A 84 32.40 2.77 -11.50
C PRO A 84 31.31 1.74 -11.81
N ASP A 85 30.12 1.91 -11.27
CA ASP A 85 28.94 1.05 -11.45
C ASP A 85 28.05 1.46 -12.65
N LEU A 86 28.54 2.39 -13.47
CA LEU A 86 27.91 2.80 -14.73
C LEU A 86 28.92 2.66 -15.89
N PRO A 87 29.18 1.45 -16.41
CA PRO A 87 30.29 1.18 -17.34
C PRO A 87 30.24 1.96 -18.64
N LYS A 88 29.04 2.34 -19.12
CA LYS A 88 28.84 3.11 -20.36
C LYS A 88 29.34 4.55 -20.22
N GLY A 89 29.48 5.08 -19.00
CA GLY A 89 29.73 6.50 -18.75
C GLY A 89 28.51 7.40 -19.01
N TYR A 90 27.36 6.82 -19.28
CA TYR A 90 26.06 7.50 -19.38
C TYR A 90 24.93 6.57 -18.94
N GLN A 91 23.83 7.17 -18.52
CA GLN A 91 22.57 6.49 -18.25
C GLN A 91 21.60 6.81 -19.39
N ILE A 92 20.93 5.80 -19.94
CA ILE A 92 19.83 6.03 -20.88
C ILE A 92 18.60 6.41 -20.05
N SER A 93 18.05 7.58 -20.31
CA SER A 93 16.93 8.19 -19.57
C SER A 93 16.05 8.98 -20.54
N GLN A 94 15.08 9.75 -20.04
CA GLN A 94 14.23 10.63 -20.85
C GLN A 94 14.25 12.03 -20.23
N MET A 95 14.49 13.06 -21.04
CA MET A 95 14.55 14.45 -20.56
C MET A 95 13.35 15.27 -21.02
N ASP A 96 13.31 15.63 -22.31
CA ASP A 96 12.33 16.57 -22.83
C ASP A 96 10.99 15.91 -23.20
N MET A 97 11.03 14.64 -23.55
CA MET A 97 9.86 13.90 -24.05
C MET A 97 9.66 12.60 -23.26
N PRO A 98 9.26 12.68 -21.99
CA PRO A 98 8.99 11.49 -21.19
C PRO A 98 7.72 10.76 -21.65
N VAL A 99 7.59 9.49 -21.33
CA VAL A 99 6.37 8.70 -21.62
C VAL A 99 5.16 9.28 -20.90
N VAL A 100 5.34 9.70 -19.64
CA VAL A 100 4.26 10.21 -18.78
C VAL A 100 4.47 11.68 -18.50
N GLY A 101 3.54 12.50 -18.92
CA GLY A 101 3.50 13.94 -18.67
C GLY A 101 2.87 14.28 -17.32
N THR A 102 2.24 15.46 -17.28
CA THR A 102 1.63 15.98 -16.05
C THR A 102 0.44 15.13 -15.60
N GLY A 103 0.37 14.89 -14.29
CA GLY A 103 -0.71 14.17 -13.62
C GLY A 103 -0.90 14.65 -12.19
N ALA A 104 -1.66 13.93 -11.39
CA ALA A 104 -1.88 14.27 -9.98
C ALA A 104 -2.21 13.02 -9.14
N LEU A 105 -1.88 13.08 -7.86
CA LEU A 105 -2.23 12.07 -6.88
C LEU A 105 -2.88 12.73 -5.67
N THR A 106 -4.11 12.31 -5.34
CA THR A 106 -4.79 12.74 -4.12
C THR A 106 -4.31 11.90 -2.94
N ILE A 107 -3.89 12.56 -1.88
CA ILE A 107 -3.41 11.94 -0.65
C ILE A 107 -4.31 12.23 0.52
N GLN A 108 -4.40 11.29 1.46
CA GLN A 108 -5.02 11.47 2.77
C GLN A 108 -3.92 11.77 3.78
N VAL A 109 -4.01 12.92 4.44
CA VAL A 109 -3.04 13.33 5.44
C VAL A 109 -3.65 13.15 6.83
N GLU A 110 -3.11 12.21 7.59
CA GLU A 110 -3.49 11.98 8.97
C GLU A 110 -2.82 13.01 9.88
N PRO A 111 -3.52 13.54 10.91
CA PRO A 111 -2.88 14.38 11.90
C PRO A 111 -1.83 13.58 12.66
N LEU A 112 -0.64 14.15 12.80
CA LEU A 112 0.43 13.52 13.59
C LEU A 112 0.01 13.44 15.06
N SER A 113 -0.14 12.24 15.58
CA SER A 113 -0.30 11.99 17.01
C SER A 113 1.07 12.05 17.68
N GLY A 114 1.40 13.19 18.28
CA GLY A 114 2.63 13.34 19.07
C GLY A 114 3.19 14.77 19.06
N ASN A 115 3.76 15.20 20.17
CA ASN A 115 4.34 16.51 20.45
C ASN A 115 5.41 16.94 19.43
N ALA A 116 5.02 17.35 18.23
CA ALA A 116 5.90 18.02 17.31
C ALA A 116 5.59 19.53 17.38
N GLN A 117 6.56 20.30 17.81
CA GLN A 117 6.56 21.78 17.81
C GLN A 117 6.64 22.36 16.40
N THR A 118 6.09 21.71 15.41
CA THR A 118 5.95 22.29 14.06
C THR A 118 4.61 23.02 13.99
N PRO A 119 4.58 24.25 13.47
CA PRO A 119 3.33 24.99 13.32
C PRO A 119 2.46 24.30 12.26
N SER A 120 1.59 23.39 12.73
CA SER A 120 0.57 22.82 11.86
C SER A 120 -0.49 23.86 11.57
N THR A 121 -0.68 24.22 10.33
CA THR A 121 -1.80 25.04 9.86
C THR A 121 -3.09 24.21 9.70
N GLY A 122 -3.22 23.07 10.39
CA GLY A 122 -4.35 22.17 10.25
C GLY A 122 -5.08 21.88 11.56
N SER A 123 -6.36 21.80 11.49
CA SER A 123 -7.37 21.59 12.53
C SER A 123 -7.34 20.24 13.26
N GLY A 124 -6.24 19.50 13.29
CA GLY A 124 -6.17 18.19 13.95
C GLY A 124 -7.07 17.10 13.37
N GLN A 125 -7.66 17.34 12.21
CA GLN A 125 -8.48 16.38 11.47
C GLN A 125 -7.74 15.91 10.21
N ALA A 126 -8.00 14.66 9.79
CA ALA A 126 -7.53 14.15 8.50
C ALA A 126 -8.09 15.02 7.36
N TYR A 127 -7.27 15.28 6.35
CA TYR A 127 -7.68 16.07 5.19
C TYR A 127 -7.12 15.50 3.89
N GLU A 128 -7.78 15.84 2.80
CA GLU A 128 -7.31 15.48 1.46
C GLU A 128 -6.45 16.60 0.87
N LYS A 129 -5.42 16.19 0.14
CA LYS A 129 -4.58 17.09 -0.63
C LYS A 129 -4.25 16.49 -1.99
N VAL A 130 -4.33 17.30 -3.02
CA VAL A 130 -3.86 16.95 -4.37
C VAL A 130 -2.41 17.37 -4.50
N VAL A 131 -1.54 16.42 -4.85
CA VAL A 131 -0.14 16.68 -5.19
C VAL A 131 0.03 16.44 -6.69
N ARG A 132 0.49 17.46 -7.40
CA ARG A 132 0.73 17.38 -8.84
C ARG A 132 2.00 16.58 -9.13
N ILE A 133 1.97 15.88 -10.23
CA ILE A 133 3.11 15.16 -10.80
C ILE A 133 3.55 15.91 -12.04
N THR A 134 4.82 16.31 -12.08
CA THR A 134 5.40 17.00 -13.24
C THR A 134 5.54 16.05 -14.42
N ARG A 135 6.08 14.86 -14.15
CA ARG A 135 6.30 13.79 -15.13
C ARG A 135 6.65 12.48 -14.45
N ALA A 136 6.58 11.39 -15.23
CA ALA A 136 7.31 10.18 -14.92
C ALA A 136 8.01 9.68 -16.18
N HIS A 137 9.28 9.32 -16.05
CA HIS A 137 10.11 8.95 -17.18
C HIS A 137 10.82 7.62 -16.96
N LEU A 138 11.04 6.92 -18.07
CA LEU A 138 11.77 5.66 -18.08
C LEU A 138 13.27 5.91 -18.08
N GLU A 139 14.00 5.14 -17.30
CA GLU A 139 15.46 5.10 -17.31
C GLU A 139 15.99 3.73 -16.89
N GLU A 140 17.27 3.52 -17.04
CA GLU A 140 17.96 2.34 -16.52
C GLU A 140 18.57 2.60 -15.15
N ASP A 141 18.53 1.60 -14.25
CA ASP A 141 19.25 1.69 -12.98
C ASP A 141 20.77 1.48 -13.21
N ALA A 142 21.59 2.08 -12.35
CA ALA A 142 23.03 1.83 -12.29
C ALA A 142 23.32 0.50 -11.58
N GLY A 143 24.53 -0.01 -11.70
CA GLY A 143 25.03 -1.11 -10.91
C GLY A 143 25.12 -0.76 -9.42
N LYS A 144 25.85 -1.56 -8.66
CA LYS A 144 26.04 -1.40 -7.23
C LYS A 144 27.52 -1.41 -6.89
N SER A 145 27.99 -0.37 -6.20
CA SER A 145 29.31 -0.35 -5.58
C SER A 145 29.26 -1.03 -4.22
N VAL A 146 30.01 -2.11 -4.02
CA VAL A 146 30.06 -2.91 -2.79
C VAL A 146 31.32 -2.57 -2.02
N HIS A 147 31.18 -1.69 -1.03
CA HIS A 147 32.27 -1.26 -0.17
C HIS A 147 32.65 -2.36 0.83
N GLY A 148 33.94 -2.58 1.05
CA GLY A 148 34.43 -3.56 2.03
C GLY A 148 34.40 -5.02 1.57
N ALA A 149 34.17 -5.29 0.29
CA ALA A 149 34.27 -6.64 -0.28
C ALA A 149 35.67 -7.28 -0.09
N SER A 150 36.72 -6.44 -0.02
CA SER A 150 38.08 -6.77 0.37
C SER A 150 38.77 -5.54 0.97
N GLN A 151 39.80 -5.76 1.79
CA GLN A 151 40.50 -4.66 2.46
C GLN A 151 41.07 -3.67 1.43
N GLY A 152 40.55 -2.41 1.45
CA GLY A 152 40.98 -1.34 0.57
C GLY A 152 40.43 -1.39 -0.87
N LEU A 153 39.52 -2.30 -1.16
CA LEU A 153 38.88 -2.45 -2.48
C LEU A 153 37.37 -2.24 -2.41
N THR A 154 36.83 -1.70 -3.49
CA THR A 154 35.37 -1.66 -3.73
C THR A 154 35.03 -2.60 -4.86
N GLY A 155 34.14 -3.56 -4.60
CA GLY A 155 33.59 -4.43 -5.64
C GLY A 155 32.54 -3.70 -6.47
N ILE A 156 32.39 -4.09 -7.73
CA ILE A 156 31.34 -3.59 -8.62
C ILE A 156 30.45 -4.77 -8.99
N ASP A 157 29.15 -4.65 -8.67
CA ASP A 157 28.12 -5.59 -9.07
C ASP A 157 27.19 -4.95 -10.09
N LEU A 158 27.18 -5.50 -11.30
CA LEU A 158 26.41 -5.00 -12.44
C LEU A 158 25.08 -5.75 -12.64
N ASN A 159 24.67 -6.60 -11.71
CA ASN A 159 23.37 -7.28 -11.80
C ASN A 159 22.22 -6.29 -11.90
N ARG A 160 22.27 -5.18 -11.16
CA ARG A 160 21.26 -4.12 -11.19
C ARG A 160 21.37 -3.21 -12.41
N ALA A 161 22.56 -3.07 -13.02
CA ALA A 161 22.75 -2.18 -14.17
C ALA A 161 21.80 -2.54 -15.31
N GLY A 162 21.01 -1.57 -15.77
CA GLY A 162 19.99 -1.78 -16.80
C GLY A 162 18.65 -2.30 -16.29
N THR A 163 18.44 -2.45 -14.98
CA THR A 163 17.09 -2.71 -14.43
C THR A 163 16.17 -1.54 -14.79
N PRO A 164 14.95 -1.81 -15.32
CA PRO A 164 14.05 -0.73 -15.71
C PRO A 164 13.61 0.08 -14.50
N LEU A 165 13.76 1.39 -14.56
CA LEU A 165 13.26 2.36 -13.58
C LEU A 165 12.19 3.24 -14.20
N LEU A 166 11.22 3.62 -13.36
CA LEU A 166 10.34 4.77 -13.59
C LEU A 166 10.65 5.80 -12.50
N GLU A 167 11.22 6.94 -12.91
CA GLU A 167 11.43 8.09 -12.03
C GLU A 167 10.18 8.99 -12.09
N ILE A 168 9.56 9.22 -10.94
CA ILE A 168 8.34 9.99 -10.76
C ILE A 168 8.69 11.27 -10.03
N VAL A 169 8.47 12.42 -10.67
CA VAL A 169 8.82 13.73 -10.14
C VAL A 169 7.54 14.48 -9.78
N SER A 170 7.40 14.87 -8.50
CA SER A 170 6.30 15.70 -8.06
C SER A 170 6.57 17.19 -8.24
N GLU A 171 5.51 17.99 -8.34
CA GLU A 171 5.60 19.42 -8.07
C GLU A 171 5.90 19.65 -6.58
N PRO A 172 6.46 20.81 -6.20
CA PRO A 172 6.78 21.14 -4.81
C PRO A 172 5.52 21.61 -4.04
N ASP A 173 4.48 20.81 -4.10
CA ASP A 173 3.16 21.16 -3.54
C ASP A 173 3.04 20.81 -2.04
N MET A 174 3.98 20.05 -1.49
CA MET A 174 3.91 19.59 -0.11
C MET A 174 4.54 20.59 0.83
N SER A 175 3.92 20.81 1.99
CA SER A 175 4.28 21.84 2.96
C SER A 175 4.55 21.31 4.37
N SER A 176 4.62 19.99 4.54
CA SER A 176 4.98 19.34 5.81
C SER A 176 5.57 17.95 5.57
N ALA A 177 6.32 17.44 6.55
CA ALA A 177 6.81 16.07 6.54
C ALA A 177 5.66 15.05 6.49
N ALA A 178 4.52 15.35 7.14
CA ALA A 178 3.33 14.50 7.10
C ALA A 178 2.77 14.36 5.69
N GLU A 179 2.68 15.46 4.93
CA GLU A 179 2.23 15.45 3.53
C GLU A 179 3.20 14.67 2.63
N ALA A 180 4.52 14.87 2.81
CA ALA A 180 5.55 14.16 2.06
C ALA A 180 5.48 12.64 2.30
N VAL A 181 5.33 12.23 3.56
CA VAL A 181 5.17 10.80 3.92
C VAL A 181 3.85 10.24 3.40
N ALA A 182 2.75 10.98 3.48
CA ALA A 182 1.46 10.57 2.95
C ALA A 182 1.52 10.37 1.43
N TYR A 183 2.18 11.27 0.70
CA TYR A 183 2.39 11.15 -0.73
C TYR A 183 3.25 9.93 -1.08
N ALA A 184 4.38 9.75 -0.40
CA ALA A 184 5.26 8.61 -0.65
C ALA A 184 4.56 7.27 -0.36
N LYS A 185 3.75 7.18 0.70
CA LYS A 185 2.93 5.99 1.02
C LYS A 185 1.84 5.75 -0.01
N ALA A 186 1.13 6.79 -0.46
CA ALA A 186 0.10 6.67 -1.46
C ALA A 186 0.68 6.19 -2.80
N LEU A 187 1.83 6.75 -3.20
CA LEU A 187 2.53 6.35 -4.41
C LEU A 187 3.06 4.91 -4.31
N HIS A 188 3.66 4.54 -3.18
CA HIS A 188 4.11 3.18 -2.90
C HIS A 188 2.95 2.16 -2.99
N SER A 189 1.81 2.47 -2.38
CA SER A 189 0.61 1.64 -2.47
C SER A 189 0.11 1.53 -3.91
N LEU A 190 0.09 2.66 -4.66
CA LEU A 190 -0.39 2.70 -6.03
C LEU A 190 0.46 1.83 -6.97
N VAL A 191 1.80 1.94 -6.94
CA VAL A 191 2.68 1.17 -7.84
C VAL A 191 2.61 -0.33 -7.58
N ARG A 192 2.40 -0.74 -6.32
CA ARG A 192 2.12 -2.13 -5.96
C ARG A 192 0.75 -2.57 -6.45
N TRP A 193 -0.26 -1.74 -6.25
CA TRP A 193 -1.64 -2.03 -6.63
C TRP A 193 -1.80 -2.30 -8.12
N ILE A 194 -1.20 -1.46 -8.96
CA ILE A 194 -1.23 -1.64 -10.41
C ILE A 194 -0.20 -2.67 -10.92
N GLY A 195 0.60 -3.25 -10.01
CA GLY A 195 1.53 -4.35 -10.30
C GLY A 195 2.75 -3.96 -11.12
N ILE A 196 3.19 -2.70 -11.05
CA ILE A 196 4.38 -2.24 -11.80
C ILE A 196 5.68 -2.32 -10.99
N CYS A 197 5.60 -2.40 -9.65
CA CYS A 197 6.73 -2.47 -8.73
C CYS A 197 6.33 -3.29 -7.50
N ASP A 198 7.26 -4.02 -6.89
CA ASP A 198 7.03 -4.75 -5.63
C ASP A 198 7.01 -3.83 -4.39
N GLY A 199 7.60 -2.64 -4.52
CA GLY A 199 7.67 -1.64 -3.46
C GLY A 199 8.69 -1.94 -2.36
N ASN A 200 9.62 -2.88 -2.56
CA ASN A 200 10.59 -3.24 -1.54
C ASN A 200 11.64 -2.13 -1.35
N MET A 201 11.48 -1.34 -0.30
CA MET A 201 12.41 -0.24 0.04
C MET A 201 13.78 -0.76 0.51
N GLN A 202 13.84 -1.94 1.14
CA GLN A 202 15.09 -2.51 1.66
C GLN A 202 15.98 -3.04 0.53
N GLU A 203 15.38 -3.61 -0.51
CA GLU A 203 16.07 -4.05 -1.72
C GLU A 203 16.34 -2.91 -2.69
N GLY A 204 15.73 -1.75 -2.48
CA GLY A 204 15.89 -0.57 -3.31
C GLY A 204 14.98 -0.52 -4.53
N SER A 205 13.93 -1.36 -4.56
CA SER A 205 12.94 -1.33 -5.63
C SER A 205 12.07 -0.07 -5.60
N PHE A 206 11.97 0.56 -4.43
CA PHE A 206 11.28 1.83 -4.22
C PHE A 206 12.16 2.76 -3.40
N ARG A 207 12.61 3.86 -3.99
CA ARG A 207 13.50 4.84 -3.39
C ARG A 207 12.90 6.22 -3.51
N CYS A 208 13.07 7.05 -2.47
CA CYS A 208 12.59 8.43 -2.46
C CYS A 208 13.74 9.37 -2.15
N ASP A 209 13.91 10.37 -2.99
CA ASP A 209 14.76 11.54 -2.74
C ASP A 209 13.85 12.74 -2.45
N VAL A 210 14.15 13.50 -1.40
CA VAL A 210 13.30 14.59 -0.94
C VAL A 210 14.01 15.93 -1.13
N ASN A 211 13.41 16.81 -1.91
CA ASN A 211 13.85 18.19 -2.08
C ASN A 211 13.13 19.09 -1.08
N VAL A 212 13.88 19.75 -0.19
CA VAL A 212 13.34 20.61 0.87
C VAL A 212 13.91 22.01 0.76
N SER A 213 13.05 23.03 0.87
CA SER A 213 13.43 24.43 1.08
C SER A 213 12.44 25.12 2.01
N VAL A 214 12.86 26.24 2.59
CA VAL A 214 11.99 27.10 3.41
C VAL A 214 12.01 28.53 2.86
N ARG A 215 10.88 29.24 2.98
CA ARG A 215 10.77 30.65 2.59
C ARG A 215 9.86 31.42 3.54
N LYS A 216 9.90 32.74 3.49
CA LYS A 216 8.88 33.59 4.11
C LYS A 216 7.64 33.61 3.21
N PRO A 217 6.42 33.76 3.79
CA PRO A 217 5.20 33.86 3.02
C PRO A 217 5.29 34.95 1.93
N GLY A 218 5.00 34.57 0.69
CA GLY A 218 5.00 35.47 -0.46
C GLY A 218 6.38 35.73 -1.10
N GLU A 219 7.47 35.21 -0.56
CA GLU A 219 8.79 35.31 -1.18
C GLU A 219 9.01 34.22 -2.26
N ALA A 220 10.03 34.42 -3.08
CA ALA A 220 10.49 33.38 -4.04
C ALA A 220 10.90 32.10 -3.30
N LEU A 221 10.96 30.97 -4.03
CA LEU A 221 11.42 29.70 -3.48
C LEU A 221 12.82 29.84 -2.88
N GLY A 222 13.01 29.27 -1.69
CA GLY A 222 14.30 29.21 -1.03
C GLY A 222 15.28 28.24 -1.72
N THR A 223 16.52 28.24 -1.26
CA THR A 223 17.53 27.30 -1.74
C THR A 223 17.19 25.89 -1.30
N ARG A 224 16.97 24.99 -2.26
CA ARG A 224 16.63 23.59 -1.98
C ARG A 224 17.87 22.77 -1.61
N ARG A 225 17.65 21.79 -0.73
CA ARG A 225 18.60 20.70 -0.47
C ARG A 225 17.91 19.36 -0.70
N GLU A 226 18.65 18.44 -1.29
CA GLU A 226 18.16 17.10 -1.65
C GLU A 226 18.59 16.08 -0.60
N ILE A 227 17.62 15.45 0.08
CA ILE A 227 17.89 14.43 1.10
C ILE A 227 17.84 13.06 0.45
N LYS A 228 18.91 12.28 0.61
CA LYS A 228 19.05 10.89 0.13
C LYS A 228 19.17 9.91 1.29
N ASN A 229 19.20 8.61 0.95
CA ASN A 229 19.35 7.51 1.91
C ASN A 229 18.13 7.34 2.86
N LEU A 230 16.92 7.50 2.32
CA LEU A 230 15.68 7.39 3.05
C LEU A 230 15.07 5.99 2.86
N ASN A 231 15.48 5.03 3.71
CA ASN A 231 15.11 3.62 3.58
C ASN A 231 13.81 3.26 4.30
N SER A 232 13.12 4.23 4.88
CA SER A 232 11.79 4.06 5.48
C SER A 232 11.02 5.37 5.54
N PHE A 233 9.71 5.29 5.59
CA PHE A 233 8.84 6.47 5.78
C PHE A 233 9.09 7.20 7.10
N LYS A 234 9.49 6.47 8.15
CA LYS A 234 9.87 7.05 9.44
C LYS A 234 11.14 7.91 9.30
N PHE A 235 12.16 7.39 8.61
CA PHE A 235 13.40 8.13 8.39
C PHE A 235 13.17 9.34 7.47
N MET A 236 12.28 9.22 6.48
CA MET A 236 11.87 10.35 5.65
C MET A 236 11.28 11.47 6.49
N GLN A 237 10.36 11.18 7.40
CA GLN A 237 9.77 12.19 8.29
C GLN A 237 10.85 12.86 9.15
N GLN A 238 11.67 12.06 9.85
CA GLN A 238 12.72 12.57 10.73
C GLN A 238 13.73 13.47 9.98
N ALA A 239 14.14 13.05 8.79
CA ALA A 239 15.07 13.78 7.95
C ALA A 239 14.51 15.13 7.49
N ILE A 240 13.23 15.16 7.08
CA ILE A 240 12.55 16.39 6.68
C ILE A 240 12.43 17.33 7.87
N ASP A 241 11.97 16.85 9.01
CA ASP A 241 11.78 17.66 10.22
C ASP A 241 13.11 18.27 10.68
N TYR A 242 14.19 17.48 10.69
CA TYR A 242 15.54 17.96 11.01
C TYR A 242 16.02 19.02 10.02
N GLU A 243 15.93 18.73 8.72
CA GLU A 243 16.42 19.64 7.68
C GLU A 243 15.65 20.96 7.66
N VAL A 244 14.34 20.94 7.83
CA VAL A 244 13.51 22.14 7.92
C VAL A 244 13.95 23.01 9.09
N GLN A 245 14.12 22.42 10.27
CA GLN A 245 14.55 23.15 11.44
C GLN A 245 15.97 23.73 11.27
N TRP A 246 16.90 22.95 10.73
CA TRP A 246 18.25 23.39 10.44
C TRP A 246 18.28 24.58 9.45
N GLN A 247 17.44 24.55 8.40
CA GLN A 247 17.36 25.66 7.44
C GLN A 247 16.80 26.94 8.09
N ILE A 248 15.76 26.81 8.91
CA ILE A 248 15.17 27.94 9.64
C ILE A 248 16.19 28.55 10.58
N ASP A 249 16.85 27.76 11.43
CA ASP A 249 17.83 28.23 12.40
C ASP A 249 19.03 28.93 11.71
N THR A 250 19.48 28.37 10.59
CA THR A 250 20.54 28.95 9.78
C THR A 250 20.15 30.33 9.25
N LEU A 251 18.95 30.48 8.69
CA LEU A 251 18.50 31.75 8.14
C LEU A 251 18.19 32.79 9.23
N GLU A 252 17.64 32.37 10.36
CA GLU A 252 17.35 33.26 11.50
C GLU A 252 18.64 33.76 12.19
N SER A 253 19.70 32.96 12.16
CA SER A 253 21.03 33.39 12.63
C SER A 253 21.82 34.27 11.61
N GLY A 254 21.21 34.60 10.45
CA GLY A 254 21.84 35.43 9.40
C GLY A 254 22.75 34.64 8.46
N GLY A 255 22.74 33.30 8.52
CA GLY A 255 23.47 32.43 7.61
C GLY A 255 22.81 32.33 6.24
N LYS A 256 23.43 31.57 5.35
CA LYS A 256 22.90 31.28 4.00
C LYS A 256 22.84 29.79 3.78
N ILE A 257 21.74 29.32 3.15
CA ILE A 257 21.60 27.94 2.72
C ILE A 257 22.36 27.75 1.42
N GLN A 258 23.23 26.72 1.38
CA GLN A 258 23.91 26.29 0.17
C GLN A 258 23.16 25.07 -0.43
N GLN A 259 22.98 25.08 -1.74
CA GLN A 259 22.43 23.93 -2.44
C GLN A 259 23.36 22.73 -2.30
N ALA A 260 22.85 21.62 -1.79
CA ALA A 260 23.65 20.43 -1.55
C ALA A 260 22.79 19.16 -1.64
N THR A 261 23.44 18.06 -1.96
CA THR A 261 22.92 16.72 -1.66
C THR A 261 23.39 16.30 -0.28
N ILE A 262 22.47 15.89 0.56
CA ILE A 262 22.69 15.54 1.96
C ILE A 262 22.23 14.10 2.23
N LEU A 263 22.91 13.43 3.14
CA LEU A 263 22.52 12.11 3.63
C LEU A 263 21.90 12.23 5.01
N PHE A 264 20.82 11.48 5.22
CA PHE A 264 20.28 11.28 6.55
C PHE A 264 21.03 10.12 7.24
N ASN A 265 21.44 10.35 8.49
CA ASN A 265 22.00 9.32 9.35
C ASN A 265 20.94 8.91 10.38
N PRO A 266 20.39 7.68 10.29
CA PRO A 266 19.34 7.23 11.21
C PRO A 266 19.83 7.01 12.65
N ASP A 267 21.14 6.80 12.87
CA ASP A 267 21.70 6.57 14.20
C ASP A 267 21.83 7.89 15.01
N THR A 268 22.15 8.99 14.33
CA THR A 268 22.25 10.32 14.96
C THR A 268 20.98 11.15 14.80
N GLY A 269 20.13 10.82 13.84
CA GLY A 269 18.95 11.60 13.48
C GLY A 269 19.24 12.90 12.74
N GLU A 270 20.45 13.05 12.20
CA GLU A 270 20.95 14.29 11.57
C GLU A 270 21.16 14.13 10.07
N THR A 271 21.15 15.25 9.35
CA THR A 271 21.56 15.29 7.94
C THR A 271 23.01 15.77 7.82
N ARG A 272 23.76 15.18 6.88
CA ARG A 272 25.15 15.55 6.60
C ARG A 272 25.34 15.81 5.11
N ALA A 273 25.97 16.92 4.76
CA ALA A 273 26.33 17.21 3.37
C ALA A 273 27.31 16.16 2.81
N MET A 274 27.00 15.58 1.67
CA MET A 274 27.91 14.70 0.93
C MET A 274 28.95 15.49 0.15
N ARG A 275 28.52 16.53 -0.55
CA ARG A 275 29.33 17.48 -1.27
C ARG A 275 28.55 18.78 -1.52
N SER A 276 29.22 19.89 -1.56
CA SER A 276 28.67 21.13 -2.07
C SER A 276 28.48 20.99 -3.59
N LYS A 277 27.31 21.37 -4.12
CA LYS A 277 27.13 21.53 -5.56
C LYS A 277 27.78 22.84 -6.02
N GLU A 278 29.09 22.89 -6.03
CA GLU A 278 29.82 23.92 -6.79
C GLU A 278 29.81 23.62 -8.29
N ASP A 279 29.56 22.35 -8.65
CA ASP A 279 29.35 21.90 -10.02
C ASP A 279 27.90 21.40 -10.19
N ALA A 280 27.03 22.25 -10.71
CA ALA A 280 25.83 21.75 -11.36
C ALA A 280 26.29 20.81 -12.47
N HIS A 281 26.14 19.52 -12.31
CA HIS A 281 26.50 18.57 -13.36
C HIS A 281 25.69 18.90 -14.59
N ASP A 282 26.31 19.52 -15.58
CA ASP A 282 25.79 19.58 -16.94
C ASP A 282 25.90 18.16 -17.50
N TYR A 283 24.79 17.40 -17.42
CA TYR A 283 24.74 16.03 -17.94
C TYR A 283 24.79 15.97 -19.47
N ARG A 284 24.81 17.10 -20.17
CA ARG A 284 24.90 17.19 -21.63
C ARG A 284 23.98 16.21 -22.33
N TYR A 285 22.71 16.27 -21.96
CA TYR A 285 21.70 15.42 -22.58
C TYR A 285 21.66 15.58 -24.09
N PHE A 286 21.58 14.45 -24.79
CA PHE A 286 21.27 14.39 -26.20
C PHE A 286 20.52 13.10 -26.52
N PRO A 287 19.68 13.05 -27.59
CA PRO A 287 18.96 11.85 -27.97
C PRO A 287 19.93 10.69 -28.18
N ASP A 288 19.58 9.51 -27.64
CA ASP A 288 20.40 8.30 -27.85
C ASP A 288 20.33 7.88 -29.32
N PRO A 289 21.47 7.84 -30.04
CA PRO A 289 21.49 7.52 -31.48
C PRO A 289 21.15 6.07 -31.79
N ASP A 290 21.24 5.18 -30.78
CA ASP A 290 20.98 3.76 -30.95
C ASP A 290 19.53 3.38 -30.67
N LEU A 291 18.71 4.33 -30.20
CA LEU A 291 17.29 4.14 -29.92
C LEU A 291 16.41 5.03 -30.82
N LEU A 292 15.52 4.41 -31.56
CA LEU A 292 14.51 5.15 -32.31
C LEU A 292 13.52 5.83 -31.34
N PRO A 293 12.93 6.97 -31.72
CA PRO A 293 11.81 7.52 -30.99
C PRO A 293 10.71 6.47 -30.76
N LEU A 294 10.16 6.45 -29.55
CA LEU A 294 9.08 5.56 -29.17
C LEU A 294 7.75 6.21 -29.54
N ASP A 295 7.05 5.66 -30.51
CA ASP A 295 5.70 6.06 -30.86
C ASP A 295 4.68 5.23 -30.06
N ILE A 296 3.89 5.90 -29.21
CA ILE A 296 2.86 5.28 -28.36
C ILE A 296 1.50 5.54 -29.01
N THR A 297 0.93 4.49 -29.59
CA THR A 297 -0.34 4.57 -30.30
C THR A 297 -1.53 4.50 -29.34
N PRO A 298 -2.71 5.04 -29.72
CA PRO A 298 -3.94 4.87 -28.93
C PRO A 298 -4.26 3.39 -28.65
N ALA A 299 -4.03 2.51 -29.62
CA ALA A 299 -4.24 1.06 -29.44
C ALA A 299 -3.34 0.45 -28.36
N MET A 300 -2.11 0.93 -28.20
CA MET A 300 -1.24 0.51 -27.09
C MET A 300 -1.79 0.96 -25.74
N ILE A 301 -2.28 2.19 -25.65
CA ILE A 301 -2.88 2.73 -24.43
C ILE A 301 -4.15 1.95 -24.07
N GLU A 302 -5.03 1.71 -25.02
CA GLU A 302 -6.25 0.91 -24.83
C GLU A 302 -5.95 -0.52 -24.39
N ALA A 303 -4.95 -1.17 -24.99
CA ALA A 303 -4.51 -2.51 -24.59
C ALA A 303 -4.01 -2.55 -23.15
N VAL A 304 -3.25 -1.53 -22.72
CA VAL A 304 -2.80 -1.42 -21.33
C VAL A 304 -3.97 -1.11 -20.41
N GLN A 305 -4.86 -0.20 -20.79
CA GLN A 305 -6.04 0.17 -20.00
C GLN A 305 -6.95 -1.04 -19.74
N ALA A 306 -7.12 -1.93 -20.70
CA ALA A 306 -7.88 -3.16 -20.55
C ALA A 306 -7.29 -4.13 -19.50
N THR A 307 -6.02 -3.96 -19.14
CA THR A 307 -5.35 -4.75 -18.07
C THR A 307 -5.27 -4.05 -16.72
N MET A 308 -5.82 -2.82 -16.62
CA MET A 308 -5.79 -2.06 -15.37
C MET A 308 -6.75 -2.70 -14.34
N PRO A 309 -6.31 -2.88 -13.08
CA PRO A 309 -7.23 -3.20 -12.01
C PRO A 309 -8.11 -1.99 -11.69
N GLU A 310 -9.28 -2.23 -11.13
CA GLU A 310 -10.05 -1.14 -10.50
C GLU A 310 -9.19 -0.46 -9.43
N LEU A 311 -9.02 0.87 -9.53
CA LEU A 311 -8.12 1.62 -8.64
C LEU A 311 -8.64 1.67 -7.20
N PRO A 312 -7.76 1.82 -6.20
CA PRO A 312 -8.15 1.84 -4.78
C PRO A 312 -9.24 2.88 -4.46
N THR A 313 -9.18 4.04 -5.10
CA THR A 313 -10.15 5.12 -4.89
C THR A 313 -11.54 4.70 -5.37
N THR A 314 -11.64 4.19 -6.59
CA THR A 314 -12.91 3.70 -7.17
C THR A 314 -13.46 2.53 -6.35
N LYS A 315 -12.59 1.61 -5.89
CA LYS A 315 -13.04 0.52 -5.01
C LYS A 315 -13.58 1.03 -3.68
N ARG A 316 -12.94 2.00 -3.04
CA ARG A 316 -13.45 2.61 -1.79
C ARG A 316 -14.81 3.25 -2.00
N GLU A 317 -14.98 3.99 -3.09
CA GLU A 317 -16.28 4.57 -3.45
C GLU A 317 -17.34 3.49 -3.66
N ARG A 318 -17.01 2.42 -4.36
CA ARG A 318 -17.91 1.27 -4.56
C ARG A 318 -18.25 0.59 -3.23
N TYR A 319 -17.31 0.42 -2.33
CA TYR A 319 -17.55 -0.20 -1.03
C TYR A 319 -18.42 0.68 -0.11
N THR A 320 -18.20 1.99 -0.12
CA THR A 320 -19.01 2.91 0.68
C THR A 320 -20.40 3.13 0.09
N ASN A 321 -20.50 3.43 -1.20
CA ASN A 321 -21.77 3.77 -1.85
C ASN A 321 -22.57 2.55 -2.28
N GLY A 322 -21.89 1.49 -2.74
CA GLY A 322 -22.54 0.26 -3.24
C GLY A 322 -22.84 -0.76 -2.15
N PHE A 323 -21.98 -0.92 -1.16
CA PHE A 323 -22.14 -1.90 -0.09
C PHE A 323 -22.50 -1.28 1.27
N GLY A 324 -22.57 0.06 1.38
CA GLY A 324 -22.88 0.76 2.63
C GLY A 324 -21.84 0.59 3.73
N LEU A 325 -20.58 0.31 3.36
CA LEU A 325 -19.49 0.19 4.34
C LEU A 325 -19.06 1.57 4.84
N SER A 326 -18.51 1.61 6.06
CA SER A 326 -17.88 2.83 6.57
C SER A 326 -16.60 3.16 5.80
N ALA A 327 -16.17 4.42 5.84
CA ALA A 327 -14.88 4.83 5.27
C ALA A 327 -13.70 4.05 5.88
N TYR A 328 -13.79 3.74 7.18
CA TYR A 328 -12.80 2.91 7.87
C TYR A 328 -12.73 1.50 7.30
N ASP A 329 -13.87 0.84 7.10
CA ASP A 329 -13.91 -0.50 6.52
C ASP A 329 -13.36 -0.49 5.09
N ALA A 330 -13.81 0.48 4.28
CA ALA A 330 -13.36 0.60 2.89
C ALA A 330 -11.85 0.84 2.79
N ASN A 331 -11.27 1.69 3.64
CA ASN A 331 -9.83 1.90 3.71
C ASN A 331 -9.07 0.63 4.14
N SER A 332 -9.56 -0.07 5.16
CA SER A 332 -8.95 -1.31 5.64
C SER A 332 -8.95 -2.40 4.58
N LEU A 333 -10.07 -2.59 3.87
CA LEU A 333 -10.22 -3.57 2.80
C LEU A 333 -9.44 -3.22 1.52
N THR A 334 -9.09 -1.95 1.32
CA THR A 334 -8.27 -1.50 0.21
C THR A 334 -6.82 -1.19 0.61
N SER A 335 -6.35 -1.72 1.73
CA SER A 335 -4.96 -1.57 2.18
C SER A 335 -3.96 -2.27 1.26
N SER A 336 -4.37 -3.36 0.62
CA SER A 336 -3.65 -4.02 -0.47
C SER A 336 -4.63 -4.52 -1.53
N ARG A 337 -4.10 -4.78 -2.72
CA ARG A 337 -4.91 -5.32 -3.82
C ARG A 337 -5.45 -6.71 -3.49
N GLU A 338 -4.62 -7.55 -2.90
CA GLU A 338 -4.93 -8.93 -2.51
C GLU A 338 -6.06 -8.96 -1.46
N MET A 339 -6.05 -8.04 -0.50
CA MET A 339 -7.12 -7.88 0.50
C MET A 339 -8.45 -7.52 -0.18
N ALA A 340 -8.41 -6.57 -1.10
CA ALA A 340 -9.61 -6.14 -1.82
C ALA A 340 -10.16 -7.23 -2.76
N GLU A 341 -9.29 -7.96 -3.46
CA GLU A 341 -9.69 -9.08 -4.31
C GLU A 341 -10.27 -10.24 -3.48
N PHE A 342 -9.68 -10.53 -2.32
CA PHE A 342 -10.21 -11.54 -1.39
C PHE A 342 -11.61 -11.16 -0.89
N PHE A 343 -11.80 -9.88 -0.52
CA PHE A 343 -13.10 -9.35 -0.11
C PHE A 343 -14.13 -9.42 -1.23
N ASP A 344 -13.81 -8.94 -2.43
CA ASP A 344 -14.70 -8.96 -3.59
C ASP A 344 -15.13 -10.40 -3.94
N ALA A 345 -14.18 -11.33 -3.96
CA ALA A 345 -14.47 -12.74 -4.21
C ALA A 345 -15.40 -13.33 -3.14
N SER A 346 -15.18 -13.00 -1.88
CA SER A 346 -16.05 -13.45 -0.78
C SER A 346 -17.47 -12.87 -0.89
N VAL A 347 -17.59 -11.57 -1.18
CA VAL A 347 -18.89 -10.90 -1.35
C VAL A 347 -19.65 -11.44 -2.56
N SER A 348 -18.97 -11.83 -3.62
CA SER A 348 -19.61 -12.41 -4.81
C SER A 348 -20.37 -13.71 -4.49
N MET A 349 -19.95 -14.44 -3.46
CA MET A 349 -20.60 -15.69 -3.03
C MET A 349 -21.81 -15.47 -2.12
N ILE A 350 -21.76 -14.44 -1.27
CA ILE A 350 -22.80 -14.21 -0.24
C ILE A 350 -23.79 -13.09 -0.59
N GLY A 351 -23.47 -12.34 -1.65
CA GLY A 351 -24.26 -11.19 -2.12
C GLY A 351 -23.93 -9.88 -1.42
N ALA A 352 -24.17 -8.78 -2.12
CA ALA A 352 -23.85 -7.43 -1.68
C ALA A 352 -24.50 -7.03 -0.33
N ALA A 353 -25.71 -7.55 -0.06
CA ALA A 353 -26.42 -7.31 1.20
C ALA A 353 -25.66 -7.83 2.44
N GLN A 354 -24.75 -8.79 2.26
CA GLN A 354 -23.93 -9.39 3.31
C GLN A 354 -22.48 -8.84 3.33
N ALA A 355 -22.17 -7.81 2.53
CA ALA A 355 -20.83 -7.25 2.44
C ALA A 355 -20.30 -6.77 3.80
N LYS A 356 -21.18 -6.24 4.67
CA LYS A 356 -20.79 -5.81 6.03
C LYS A 356 -20.36 -7.00 6.91
N LEU A 357 -21.02 -8.16 6.75
CA LEU A 357 -20.61 -9.39 7.44
C LEU A 357 -19.19 -9.81 6.99
N ALA A 358 -18.95 -9.85 5.68
CA ALA A 358 -17.63 -10.19 5.14
C ALA A 358 -16.55 -9.21 5.61
N ALA A 359 -16.84 -7.90 5.59
CA ALA A 359 -15.94 -6.86 6.05
C ALA A 359 -15.56 -7.04 7.53
N ASN A 360 -16.54 -7.24 8.41
CA ASN A 360 -16.32 -7.43 9.83
C ASN A 360 -15.42 -8.66 10.12
N TRP A 361 -15.67 -9.77 9.44
CA TRP A 361 -14.88 -10.99 9.61
C TRP A 361 -13.47 -10.84 9.06
N LEU A 362 -13.33 -10.22 7.89
CA LEU A 362 -12.02 -10.06 7.24
C LEU A 362 -11.13 -9.08 8.00
N ILE A 363 -11.67 -7.92 8.41
CA ILE A 363 -10.95 -6.92 9.18
C ILE A 363 -10.69 -7.39 10.61
N GLY A 364 -11.63 -8.11 11.21
CA GLY A 364 -11.53 -8.62 12.58
C GLY A 364 -10.76 -9.95 12.67
N GLU A 365 -11.45 -11.06 12.45
CA GLU A 365 -10.94 -12.41 12.76
C GLU A 365 -9.79 -12.83 11.81
N VAL A 366 -9.94 -12.61 10.49
CA VAL A 366 -8.92 -13.02 9.52
C VAL A 366 -7.65 -12.19 9.69
N SER A 367 -7.77 -10.85 9.75
CA SER A 367 -6.60 -9.98 9.94
C SER A 367 -5.91 -10.22 11.28
N ALA A 368 -6.67 -10.48 12.35
CA ALA A 368 -6.09 -10.81 13.64
C ALA A 368 -5.30 -12.15 13.61
N GLN A 369 -5.79 -13.13 12.85
CA GLN A 369 -5.09 -14.41 12.71
C GLN A 369 -3.84 -14.28 11.82
N LEU A 370 -3.94 -13.56 10.69
CA LEU A 370 -2.80 -13.25 9.84
C LEU A 370 -1.67 -12.58 10.62
N ASN A 371 -2.01 -11.52 11.40
CA ASN A 371 -1.05 -10.83 12.24
C ASN A 371 -0.39 -11.72 13.28
N ARG A 372 -1.14 -12.65 13.87
CA ARG A 372 -0.63 -13.60 14.87
C ARG A 372 0.40 -14.56 14.28
N ASP A 373 0.14 -15.00 13.05
CA ASP A 373 0.97 -15.97 12.35
C ASP A 373 2.08 -15.29 11.50
N GLY A 374 2.11 -13.95 11.45
CA GLY A 374 3.07 -13.17 10.65
C GLY A 374 2.88 -13.34 9.14
N LEU A 375 1.64 -13.58 8.69
CA LEU A 375 1.30 -13.82 7.29
C LEU A 375 0.64 -12.60 6.66
N ASP A 376 0.83 -12.45 5.35
CA ASP A 376 0.05 -11.57 4.50
C ASP A 376 -1.22 -12.27 4.00
N ILE A 377 -2.23 -11.47 3.58
CA ILE A 377 -3.49 -12.04 3.02
C ILE A 377 -3.24 -12.93 1.79
N ALA A 378 -2.21 -12.64 0.99
CA ALA A 378 -1.78 -13.47 -0.12
C ALA A 378 -1.30 -14.88 0.31
N GLN A 379 -0.91 -15.03 1.58
CA GLN A 379 -0.46 -16.28 2.20
C GLN A 379 -1.54 -16.93 3.08
N CYS A 380 -2.77 -16.38 3.03
CA CYS A 380 -3.87 -16.89 3.83
C CYS A 380 -4.13 -18.38 3.56
N PRO A 381 -4.13 -19.25 4.58
CA PRO A 381 -4.39 -20.68 4.39
C PRO A 381 -5.81 -20.99 3.89
N ILE A 382 -6.74 -20.06 4.13
CA ILE A 382 -8.13 -20.16 3.70
C ILE A 382 -8.30 -19.31 2.45
N ASN A 383 -8.79 -19.87 1.36
CA ASN A 383 -9.11 -19.10 0.16
C ASN A 383 -10.48 -18.39 0.28
N ALA A 384 -10.75 -17.46 -0.63
CA ALA A 384 -12.00 -16.68 -0.61
C ALA A 384 -13.25 -17.55 -0.77
N GLN A 385 -13.17 -18.71 -1.43
CA GLN A 385 -14.28 -19.64 -1.62
C GLN A 385 -14.64 -20.35 -0.31
N GLN A 386 -13.65 -20.87 0.40
CA GLN A 386 -13.84 -21.50 1.72
C GLN A 386 -14.38 -20.49 2.74
N PHE A 387 -13.82 -19.29 2.73
CA PHE A 387 -14.25 -18.19 3.60
C PHE A 387 -15.69 -17.75 3.27
N GLY A 388 -16.01 -17.54 1.99
CA GLY A 388 -17.36 -17.20 1.53
C GLY A 388 -18.38 -18.28 1.86
N GLY A 389 -18.02 -19.55 1.71
CA GLY A 389 -18.85 -20.69 2.11
C GLY A 389 -19.22 -20.66 3.60
N MET A 390 -18.25 -20.39 4.48
CA MET A 390 -18.49 -20.20 5.91
C MET A 390 -19.41 -18.99 6.18
N LEU A 391 -19.15 -17.85 5.53
CA LEU A 391 -19.99 -16.66 5.68
C LEU A 391 -21.43 -16.89 5.21
N ALA A 392 -21.64 -17.66 4.14
CA ALA A 392 -22.97 -18.03 3.68
C ALA A 392 -23.76 -18.76 4.77
N ARG A 393 -23.12 -19.65 5.54
CA ARG A 393 -23.74 -20.37 6.65
C ARG A 393 -24.03 -19.52 7.89
N ILE A 394 -23.31 -18.40 8.03
CA ILE A 394 -23.67 -17.38 9.01
C ILE A 394 -24.88 -16.58 8.53
N ALA A 395 -24.87 -16.18 7.26
CA ALA A 395 -25.90 -15.34 6.67
C ALA A 395 -27.27 -16.03 6.60
N ASP A 396 -27.30 -17.33 6.32
CA ASP A 396 -28.54 -18.15 6.27
C ASP A 396 -28.96 -18.66 7.65
N GLY A 397 -28.20 -18.41 8.71
CA GLY A 397 -28.50 -18.83 10.07
C GLY A 397 -28.23 -20.31 10.35
N THR A 398 -27.52 -21.01 9.47
CA THR A 398 -27.13 -22.43 9.67
C THR A 398 -26.22 -22.58 10.88
N ILE A 399 -25.34 -21.62 11.12
CA ILE A 399 -24.43 -21.58 12.27
C ILE A 399 -24.49 -20.26 13.03
N SER A 400 -24.24 -20.31 14.33
CA SER A 400 -24.07 -19.11 15.16
C SER A 400 -22.70 -18.48 14.96
N ASN A 401 -22.53 -17.21 15.39
CA ASN A 401 -21.22 -16.55 15.38
C ASN A 401 -20.15 -17.33 16.19
N SER A 402 -20.53 -18.00 17.28
CA SER A 402 -19.60 -18.86 18.04
C SER A 402 -19.25 -20.14 17.27
N GLY A 403 -20.21 -20.74 16.60
CA GLY A 403 -19.98 -21.88 15.71
C GLY A 403 -19.09 -21.51 14.51
N ALA A 404 -19.31 -20.33 13.94
CA ALA A 404 -18.48 -19.80 12.86
C ALA A 404 -17.01 -19.62 13.26
N LYS A 405 -16.72 -19.16 14.49
CA LYS A 405 -15.34 -19.08 15.00
C LYS A 405 -14.67 -20.45 15.11
N GLU A 406 -15.42 -21.47 15.45
CA GLU A 406 -14.93 -22.86 15.51
C GLU A 406 -14.67 -23.40 14.08
N VAL A 407 -15.59 -23.14 13.14
CA VAL A 407 -15.40 -23.48 11.72
C VAL A 407 -14.17 -22.77 11.15
N PHE A 408 -14.02 -21.47 11.43
CA PHE A 408 -12.87 -20.68 10.99
C PHE A 408 -11.54 -21.25 11.48
N ARG A 409 -11.44 -21.59 12.78
CA ARG A 409 -10.23 -22.20 13.34
C ARG A 409 -9.86 -23.52 12.67
N THR A 410 -10.87 -24.35 12.40
CA THR A 410 -10.66 -25.64 11.74
C THR A 410 -10.23 -25.44 10.28
N LEU A 411 -10.91 -24.56 9.53
CA LEU A 411 -10.50 -24.19 8.17
C LEU A 411 -9.08 -23.68 8.12
N TRP A 412 -8.68 -22.85 9.11
CA TRP A 412 -7.34 -22.29 9.18
C TRP A 412 -6.25 -23.33 9.43
N ALA A 413 -6.52 -24.28 10.34
CA ALA A 413 -5.53 -25.28 10.77
C ALA A 413 -5.48 -26.51 9.85
N GLU A 414 -6.62 -26.94 9.33
CA GLU A 414 -6.79 -28.24 8.67
C GLU A 414 -7.27 -28.11 7.21
N GLY A 415 -7.76 -26.93 6.83
CA GLY A 415 -8.41 -26.73 5.53
C GLY A 415 -9.80 -27.39 5.47
N GLY A 416 -10.22 -27.75 4.25
CA GLY A 416 -11.50 -28.41 4.02
C GLY A 416 -12.63 -27.47 3.63
N GLU A 417 -13.88 -27.97 3.72
CA GLU A 417 -15.09 -27.24 3.38
C GLU A 417 -15.93 -26.92 4.62
N ALA A 418 -16.51 -25.72 4.68
CA ALA A 418 -17.26 -25.26 5.84
C ALA A 418 -18.42 -26.22 6.19
N ASP A 419 -19.15 -26.71 5.21
CA ASP A 419 -20.29 -27.62 5.43
C ASP A 419 -19.86 -28.96 6.06
N ALA A 420 -18.76 -29.54 5.60
CA ALA A 420 -18.21 -30.76 6.16
C ALA A 420 -17.79 -30.59 7.63
N ILE A 421 -17.16 -29.46 7.95
CA ILE A 421 -16.74 -29.13 9.32
C ILE A 421 -17.97 -28.92 10.22
N ILE A 422 -18.99 -28.19 9.73
CA ILE A 422 -20.25 -27.94 10.45
C ILE A 422 -20.94 -29.26 10.80
N GLU A 423 -20.98 -30.19 9.87
CA GLU A 423 -21.60 -31.49 10.08
C GLU A 423 -20.77 -32.35 11.03
N ALA A 424 -19.49 -32.49 10.81
CA ALA A 424 -18.58 -33.30 11.65
C ALA A 424 -18.56 -32.84 13.11
N LYS A 425 -18.63 -31.52 13.36
CA LYS A 425 -18.61 -30.94 14.71
C LYS A 425 -20.03 -30.70 15.28
N GLY A 426 -21.08 -30.98 14.52
CA GLY A 426 -22.46 -30.79 14.95
C GLY A 426 -22.77 -29.33 15.32
N LEU A 427 -22.29 -28.36 14.49
CA LEU A 427 -22.40 -26.92 14.76
C LEU A 427 -23.67 -26.29 14.17
N LYS A 428 -24.53 -27.06 13.51
CA LYS A 428 -25.81 -26.55 12.98
C LYS A 428 -26.66 -25.98 14.10
N GLN A 429 -27.22 -24.80 13.87
CA GLN A 429 -28.18 -24.19 14.80
C GLN A 429 -29.47 -25.01 14.84
N VAL A 430 -30.02 -25.10 16.01
CA VAL A 430 -31.37 -25.63 16.21
C VAL A 430 -32.35 -24.50 15.88
N SER A 431 -32.96 -24.59 14.70
CA SER A 431 -33.96 -23.60 14.23
C SER A 431 -35.38 -24.23 14.26
N ASP A 432 -35.50 -25.46 14.72
CA ASP A 432 -36.82 -26.09 14.90
C ASP A 432 -37.56 -25.46 16.08
N SER A 433 -38.67 -24.82 15.80
CA SER A 433 -39.49 -24.15 16.81
C SER A 433 -39.92 -25.10 17.93
N GLY A 434 -40.23 -26.36 17.63
CA GLY A 434 -40.61 -27.36 18.63
C GLY A 434 -39.47 -27.70 19.60
N ALA A 435 -38.24 -27.84 19.08
CA ALA A 435 -37.07 -28.11 19.91
C ALA A 435 -36.70 -26.88 20.78
N ILE A 436 -36.83 -25.67 20.24
CA ILE A 436 -36.62 -24.43 21.01
C ILE A 436 -37.69 -24.26 22.09
N GLU A 437 -38.96 -24.53 21.78
CA GLU A 437 -40.02 -24.45 22.76
C GLU A 437 -39.82 -25.45 23.91
N GLN A 438 -39.34 -26.65 23.62
CA GLN A 438 -39.03 -27.66 24.63
C GLN A 438 -37.90 -27.19 25.55
N ILE A 439 -36.78 -26.66 24.99
CA ILE A 439 -35.67 -26.13 25.76
C ILE A 439 -36.15 -24.99 26.67
N VAL A 440 -36.95 -24.08 26.14
CA VAL A 440 -37.51 -22.96 26.90
C VAL A 440 -38.43 -23.43 28.00
N ALA A 441 -39.31 -24.43 27.73
CA ALA A 441 -40.18 -24.98 28.72
C ALA A 441 -39.42 -25.66 29.89
N GLU A 442 -38.37 -26.43 29.57
CA GLU A 442 -37.49 -27.03 30.58
C GLU A 442 -36.78 -25.98 31.44
N VAL A 443 -36.27 -24.92 30.85
CA VAL A 443 -35.59 -23.81 31.58
C VAL A 443 -36.60 -23.06 32.47
N ILE A 444 -37.80 -22.79 32.00
CA ILE A 444 -38.87 -22.14 32.77
C ILE A 444 -39.27 -23.02 33.96
N ALA A 445 -39.49 -24.29 33.72
CA ALA A 445 -39.86 -25.28 34.79
C ALA A 445 -38.78 -25.41 35.86
N ALA A 446 -37.51 -25.43 35.47
CA ALA A 446 -36.36 -25.50 36.38
C ALA A 446 -36.14 -24.22 37.18
N ASN A 447 -36.77 -23.09 36.86
CA ASN A 447 -36.54 -21.77 37.48
C ASN A 447 -37.85 -21.07 37.88
N ALA A 448 -38.82 -21.81 38.39
CA ALA A 448 -40.17 -21.33 38.72
C ALA A 448 -40.20 -20.06 39.59
N GLU A 449 -39.30 -19.96 40.60
CA GLU A 449 -39.20 -18.79 41.50
C GLU A 449 -38.81 -17.54 40.68
N LYS A 450 -37.81 -17.64 39.79
CA LYS A 450 -37.36 -16.50 38.98
C LYS A 450 -38.40 -16.12 37.94
N VAL A 451 -39.20 -17.07 37.45
CA VAL A 451 -40.33 -16.79 36.59
C VAL A 451 -41.37 -15.93 37.31
N ALA A 452 -41.70 -16.28 38.56
CA ALA A 452 -42.60 -15.48 39.38
C ALA A 452 -42.06 -14.07 39.63
N GLU A 453 -40.75 -13.94 39.88
CA GLU A 453 -40.09 -12.63 40.04
C GLU A 453 -40.12 -11.80 38.73
N TYR A 454 -39.90 -12.44 37.59
CA TYR A 454 -39.95 -11.77 36.28
C TYR A 454 -41.38 -11.26 36.01
N ARG A 455 -42.39 -12.11 36.22
CA ARG A 455 -43.80 -11.72 36.08
C ARG A 455 -44.21 -10.66 37.09
N GLY A 456 -43.52 -10.57 38.25
CA GLY A 456 -43.70 -9.53 39.25
C GLY A 456 -43.00 -8.18 38.90
N GLY A 457 -42.46 -8.03 37.67
CA GLY A 457 -41.89 -6.76 37.16
C GLY A 457 -40.37 -6.66 37.18
N LYS A 458 -39.63 -7.76 37.44
CA LYS A 458 -38.17 -7.78 37.39
C LYS A 458 -37.64 -8.06 35.99
N ASP A 459 -37.85 -7.15 35.03
CA ASP A 459 -37.49 -7.32 33.61
C ASP A 459 -36.02 -7.69 33.36
N LYS A 460 -35.10 -7.33 34.26
CA LYS A 460 -33.68 -7.70 34.18
C LYS A 460 -33.42 -9.18 34.18
N LEU A 461 -34.37 -9.99 34.68
CA LEU A 461 -34.25 -11.45 34.69
C LEU A 461 -34.44 -12.09 33.29
N PHE A 462 -34.94 -11.35 32.30
CA PHE A 462 -35.00 -11.83 30.93
C PHE A 462 -33.65 -12.33 30.40
N GLY A 463 -32.57 -11.53 30.66
CA GLY A 463 -31.21 -11.92 30.28
C GLY A 463 -30.72 -13.21 30.95
N PHE A 464 -31.17 -13.50 32.17
CA PHE A 464 -30.87 -14.77 32.82
C PHE A 464 -31.51 -15.93 32.11
N PHE A 465 -32.78 -15.82 31.70
CA PHE A 465 -33.49 -16.90 30.96
C PHE A 465 -32.87 -17.15 29.60
N VAL A 466 -32.48 -16.08 28.89
CA VAL A 466 -31.76 -16.19 27.60
C VAL A 466 -30.43 -16.95 27.81
N GLY A 467 -29.64 -16.58 28.82
CA GLY A 467 -28.38 -17.26 29.14
C GLY A 467 -28.57 -18.73 29.52
N ALA A 468 -29.61 -19.04 30.32
CA ALA A 468 -29.91 -20.40 30.74
C ALA A 468 -30.36 -21.26 29.55
N ALA A 469 -31.21 -20.73 28.67
CA ALA A 469 -31.69 -21.47 27.50
C ALA A 469 -30.57 -21.65 26.45
N MET A 470 -29.73 -20.65 26.25
CA MET A 470 -28.53 -20.79 25.43
C MET A 470 -27.57 -21.86 25.96
N LYS A 471 -27.39 -21.93 27.29
CA LYS A 471 -26.59 -22.98 27.91
C LYS A 471 -27.22 -24.38 27.75
N ALA A 472 -28.52 -24.50 27.94
CA ALA A 472 -29.23 -25.74 27.75
C ALA A 472 -29.17 -26.26 26.30
N SER A 473 -29.20 -25.36 25.31
CA SER A 473 -29.00 -25.66 23.90
C SER A 473 -27.54 -25.84 23.49
N GLN A 474 -26.60 -25.78 24.43
CA GLN A 474 -25.14 -25.77 24.14
C GLN A 474 -24.72 -24.68 23.16
N GLY A 475 -25.40 -23.52 23.17
CA GLY A 475 -25.15 -22.43 22.24
C GLY A 475 -25.71 -22.65 20.82
N LYS A 476 -26.48 -23.69 20.60
CA LYS A 476 -27.00 -24.10 19.27
C LYS A 476 -28.37 -23.49 18.93
N ALA A 477 -29.16 -23.03 19.91
CA ALA A 477 -30.44 -22.40 19.63
C ALA A 477 -30.29 -21.08 18.87
N ASN A 478 -31.19 -20.83 17.91
CA ASN A 478 -31.22 -19.53 17.21
C ASN A 478 -31.62 -18.43 18.23
N PRO A 479 -30.76 -17.40 18.50
CA PRO A 479 -31.04 -16.43 19.53
C PRO A 479 -32.30 -15.58 19.29
N ALA A 480 -32.64 -15.28 18.03
CA ALA A 480 -33.83 -14.51 17.70
C ALA A 480 -35.12 -15.29 18.03
N GLN A 481 -35.19 -16.54 17.56
CA GLN A 481 -36.30 -17.42 17.83
C GLN A 481 -36.42 -17.76 19.34
N LEU A 482 -35.29 -18.03 19.98
CA LEU A 482 -35.22 -18.26 21.41
C LEU A 482 -35.79 -17.09 22.22
N ASN A 483 -35.41 -15.86 21.88
CA ASN A 483 -35.90 -14.64 22.52
C ASN A 483 -37.40 -14.47 22.31
N GLU A 484 -37.91 -14.79 21.14
CA GLU A 484 -39.34 -14.69 20.84
C GLU A 484 -40.16 -15.71 21.64
N VAL A 485 -39.72 -16.98 21.65
CA VAL A 485 -40.36 -18.05 22.42
C VAL A 485 -40.27 -17.75 23.93
N LEU A 486 -39.14 -17.26 24.43
CA LEU A 486 -39.01 -16.85 25.82
C LEU A 486 -39.95 -15.72 26.19
N LYS A 487 -40.11 -14.70 25.36
CA LYS A 487 -41.06 -13.60 25.60
C LYS A 487 -42.49 -14.12 25.69
N GLN A 488 -42.87 -14.98 24.73
CA GLN A 488 -44.23 -15.58 24.74
C GLN A 488 -44.49 -16.44 25.97
N LYS A 489 -43.57 -17.34 26.31
CA LYS A 489 -43.76 -18.28 27.45
C LYS A 489 -43.61 -17.60 28.82
N LEU A 490 -42.84 -16.52 28.95
CA LEU A 490 -42.68 -15.76 30.20
C LEU A 490 -43.82 -14.77 30.42
N ALA A 491 -44.51 -14.31 29.36
CA ALA A 491 -45.68 -13.42 29.51
C ALA A 491 -46.91 -14.11 30.11
N GLY A 492 -46.96 -15.40 30.11
CA GLY A 492 -48.05 -16.20 30.73
C GLY A 492 -48.87 -16.90 29.70
#